data_ad3e43e5f0c44989ce728a8b461b553c
#
_entry.id   ad3e43e5f0c44989ce728a8b461b553c
#
_cell.length_a   1.000
_cell.length_b   1.000
_cell.length_c   1.000
_cell.angle_alpha   90.00
_cell.angle_beta   90.00
_cell.angle_gamma   90.00
#
_symmetry.space_group_name_H-M   'P 1'
#
loop_
_entity.id
_entity.type
_entity.pdbx_description
1 polymer ?
#
loop_
_entity_poly.entity_id
_entity_poly.type
_entity_poly.pdbx_seq_one_letter_code
_entity_poly.pdbx_strand_id
1 'polypeptide(L)'
;LILILFFFVAACTPQHSQEVDELNDKAYVSHYRNLDSVRYYAKKALALSDGYSAGKAEALNNLVFCDLMRMDFSKAYERLEEVLNSTDNQVELLIADVQFMRLCQRESRNKEFYDYYEKAVWRLRRIQEDERLLSERMKRRMVYARSEFYIVTSIYYFYVGLEQPSVNALKNINPDGEIQTDIGQFLSYLYNVGAGGIITNGTQEEI
;
A
#
# COMPACT_ATOMS: atom_id res chain seq x y z
N LEU A 1 -31.52 -40.95 -20.89
CA LEU A 1 -31.83 -39.72 -20.14
C LEU A 1 -30.63 -39.39 -19.27
N ILE A 2 -29.79 -38.46 -19.72
CA ILE A 2 -28.57 -38.01 -18.98
C ILE A 2 -29.02 -36.84 -18.10
N LEU A 3 -29.03 -37.04 -16.78
CA LEU A 3 -29.32 -36.00 -15.79
C LEU A 3 -28.01 -35.23 -15.55
N ILE A 4 -27.92 -34.01 -16.11
CA ILE A 4 -26.80 -33.09 -15.82
C ILE A 4 -27.09 -32.41 -14.50
N LEU A 5 -26.37 -32.84 -13.45
CA LEU A 5 -26.41 -32.16 -12.14
C LEU A 5 -25.54 -30.89 -12.24
N PHE A 6 -26.19 -29.73 -12.33
CA PHE A 6 -25.50 -28.45 -12.14
C PHE A 6 -25.24 -28.24 -10.65
N PHE A 7 -23.99 -28.45 -10.22
CA PHE A 7 -23.51 -27.97 -8.94
C PHE A 7 -23.38 -26.45 -9.01
N PHE A 8 -24.36 -25.72 -8.48
CA PHE A 8 -24.16 -24.32 -8.11
C PHE A 8 -23.19 -24.29 -6.94
N VAL A 9 -21.92 -24.02 -7.19
CA VAL A 9 -20.98 -23.58 -6.15
C VAL A 9 -21.39 -22.13 -5.81
N ALA A 10 -22.29 -21.97 -4.84
CA ALA A 10 -22.50 -20.69 -4.20
C ALA A 10 -21.18 -20.32 -3.55
N ALA A 11 -20.46 -19.34 -4.12
CA ALA A 11 -19.33 -18.73 -3.46
C ALA A 11 -19.85 -18.13 -2.14
N CYS A 12 -19.64 -18.80 -1.02
CA CYS A 12 -19.95 -18.25 0.30
C CYS A 12 -19.04 -17.05 0.49
N THR A 13 -19.58 -15.84 0.30
CA THR A 13 -18.94 -14.63 0.80
C THR A 13 -18.87 -14.73 2.32
N PRO A 14 -17.73 -14.45 2.95
CA PRO A 14 -17.61 -14.46 4.40
C PRO A 14 -18.66 -13.54 5.03
N GLN A 15 -19.24 -13.97 6.14
CA GLN A 15 -20.41 -13.35 6.77
C GLN A 15 -20.26 -11.85 7.06
N HIS A 16 -19.03 -11.35 7.22
CA HIS A 16 -18.72 -9.97 7.57
C HIS A 16 -17.84 -9.25 6.53
N SER A 17 -17.69 -9.78 5.32
CA SER A 17 -16.75 -9.21 4.34
C SER A 17 -17.03 -7.74 4.02
N GLN A 18 -18.28 -7.37 3.85
CA GLN A 18 -18.66 -5.99 3.58
C GLN A 18 -18.35 -5.06 4.78
N GLU A 19 -18.66 -5.48 6.01
CA GLU A 19 -18.35 -4.72 7.22
C GLU A 19 -16.84 -4.55 7.42
N VAL A 20 -16.06 -5.60 7.15
CA VAL A 20 -14.59 -5.56 7.17
C VAL A 20 -14.06 -4.56 6.16
N ASP A 21 -14.60 -4.56 4.92
CA ASP A 21 -14.21 -3.61 3.88
C ASP A 21 -14.53 -2.17 4.28
N GLU A 22 -15.73 -1.90 4.81
CA GLU A 22 -16.12 -0.57 5.29
C GLU A 22 -15.23 -0.06 6.45
N LEU A 23 -14.84 -0.96 7.37
CA LEU A 23 -13.94 -0.62 8.46
C LEU A 23 -12.52 -0.35 7.96
N ASN A 24 -12.04 -1.12 7.00
CA ASN A 24 -10.75 -0.91 6.36
C ASN A 24 -10.73 0.42 5.58
N ASP A 25 -11.79 0.76 4.86
CA ASP A 25 -11.91 2.06 4.19
C ASP A 25 -11.89 3.22 5.20
N LYS A 26 -12.59 3.10 6.34
CA LYS A 26 -12.53 4.10 7.42
C LYS A 26 -11.13 4.22 8.04
N ALA A 27 -10.42 3.10 8.20
CA ALA A 27 -9.04 3.11 8.64
C ALA A 27 -8.17 3.85 7.62
N TYR A 28 -8.28 3.51 6.34
CA TYR A 28 -7.48 4.09 5.27
C TYR A 28 -7.68 5.61 5.13
N VAL A 29 -8.92 6.09 5.08
CA VAL A 29 -9.19 7.54 4.97
C VAL A 29 -8.74 8.34 6.19
N SER A 30 -8.42 7.67 7.30
CA SER A 30 -7.85 8.28 8.50
C SER A 30 -6.32 8.36 8.47
N HIS A 31 -5.64 7.73 7.47
CA HIS A 31 -4.20 7.87 7.27
C HIS A 31 -3.83 9.36 7.21
N TYR A 32 -2.70 9.75 7.78
CA TYR A 32 -2.19 11.12 7.86
C TYR A 32 -3.11 12.14 8.58
N ARG A 33 -4.31 11.72 9.05
CA ARG A 33 -5.26 12.60 9.77
C ARG A 33 -5.35 12.26 11.25
N ASN A 34 -5.56 10.98 11.57
CA ASN A 34 -5.77 10.53 12.95
C ASN A 34 -5.37 9.05 13.12
N LEU A 35 -4.16 8.82 13.62
CA LEU A 35 -3.64 7.47 13.84
C LEU A 35 -4.45 6.62 14.85
N ASP A 36 -5.13 7.25 15.79
CA ASP A 36 -5.98 6.50 16.72
C ASP A 36 -7.24 5.97 16.04
N SER A 37 -7.82 6.75 15.11
CA SER A 37 -8.92 6.29 14.26
C SER A 37 -8.48 5.16 13.33
N VAL A 38 -7.30 5.27 12.70
CA VAL A 38 -6.74 4.16 11.90
C VAL A 38 -6.67 2.89 12.73
N ARG A 39 -6.02 2.97 13.89
CA ARG A 39 -5.85 1.82 14.79
C ARG A 39 -7.18 1.24 15.25
N TYR A 40 -8.14 2.07 15.59
CA TYR A 40 -9.45 1.65 16.05
C TYR A 40 -10.21 0.86 14.97
N TYR A 41 -10.33 1.43 13.78
CA TYR A 41 -11.06 0.78 12.68
C TYR A 41 -10.34 -0.46 12.17
N ALA A 42 -9.02 -0.40 12.00
CA ALA A 42 -8.24 -1.55 11.55
C ALA A 42 -8.30 -2.73 12.55
N LYS A 43 -8.27 -2.48 13.87
CA LYS A 43 -8.46 -3.54 14.87
C LYS A 43 -9.85 -4.16 14.80
N LYS A 44 -10.90 -3.36 14.58
CA LYS A 44 -12.25 -3.89 14.39
C LYS A 44 -12.35 -4.73 13.13
N ALA A 45 -11.80 -4.24 12.00
CA ALA A 45 -11.75 -5.00 10.76
C ALA A 45 -11.04 -6.34 10.94
N LEU A 46 -9.88 -6.33 11.60
CA LEU A 46 -9.10 -7.53 11.89
C LEU A 46 -9.89 -8.54 12.72
N ALA A 47 -10.59 -8.07 13.76
CA ALA A 47 -11.40 -8.95 14.62
C ALA A 47 -12.59 -9.63 13.92
N LEU A 48 -13.08 -9.04 12.82
CA LEU A 48 -14.21 -9.55 12.02
C LEU A 48 -13.77 -10.29 10.76
N SER A 49 -12.47 -10.32 10.45
CA SER A 49 -11.95 -10.81 9.17
C SER A 49 -11.75 -12.32 9.09
N ASP A 50 -12.28 -13.09 10.06
CA ASP A 50 -12.18 -14.54 10.02
C ASP A 50 -12.79 -15.10 8.72
N GLY A 51 -12.04 -15.97 8.04
CA GLY A 51 -12.42 -16.51 6.73
C GLY A 51 -12.30 -15.51 5.54
N TYR A 52 -11.88 -14.25 5.79
CA TYR A 52 -11.70 -13.24 4.75
C TYR A 52 -10.24 -12.75 4.67
N SER A 53 -9.38 -13.53 4.03
CA SER A 53 -7.92 -13.31 3.98
C SER A 53 -7.50 -11.95 3.41
N ALA A 54 -8.17 -11.46 2.36
CA ALA A 54 -7.87 -10.15 1.76
C ALA A 54 -8.20 -9.00 2.72
N GLY A 55 -9.38 -9.04 3.37
CA GLY A 55 -9.77 -8.05 4.37
C GLY A 55 -8.89 -8.09 5.62
N LYS A 56 -8.44 -9.28 6.04
CA LYS A 56 -7.45 -9.45 7.12
C LYS A 56 -6.13 -8.77 6.76
N ALA A 57 -5.61 -9.03 5.58
CA ALA A 57 -4.35 -8.46 5.10
C ALA A 57 -4.41 -6.94 5.03
N GLU A 58 -5.53 -6.38 4.54
CA GLU A 58 -5.75 -4.93 4.51
C GLU A 58 -5.78 -4.32 5.92
N ALA A 59 -6.47 -4.96 6.87
CA ALA A 59 -6.51 -4.52 8.26
C ALA A 59 -5.11 -4.52 8.90
N LEU A 60 -4.32 -5.57 8.65
CA LEU A 60 -2.93 -5.65 9.08
C LEU A 60 -2.08 -4.55 8.45
N ASN A 61 -2.19 -4.32 7.14
CA ASN A 61 -1.48 -3.23 6.44
C ASN A 61 -1.83 -1.85 7.04
N ASN A 62 -3.09 -1.59 7.39
CA ASN A 62 -3.49 -0.36 8.07
C ASN A 62 -2.87 -0.25 9.47
N LEU A 63 -2.73 -1.34 10.21
CA LEU A 63 -2.06 -1.37 11.51
C LEU A 63 -0.55 -1.15 11.37
N VAL A 64 0.09 -1.75 10.36
CA VAL A 64 1.51 -1.53 10.04
C VAL A 64 1.77 -0.05 9.77
N PHE A 65 0.90 0.62 8.99
CA PHE A 65 1.01 2.06 8.79
C PHE A 65 1.06 2.82 10.13
N CYS A 66 0.18 2.48 11.09
CA CYS A 66 0.21 3.09 12.43
C CYS A 66 1.52 2.85 13.17
N ASP A 67 2.03 1.62 13.12
CA ASP A 67 3.24 1.26 13.84
C ASP A 67 4.47 1.96 13.25
N LEU A 68 4.57 2.03 11.92
CA LEU A 68 5.62 2.78 11.22
C LEU A 68 5.58 4.28 11.55
N MET A 69 4.39 4.89 11.60
CA MET A 69 4.24 6.29 11.97
C MET A 69 4.59 6.56 13.44
N ARG A 70 4.46 5.56 14.31
CA ARG A 70 4.83 5.63 15.74
C ARG A 70 6.25 5.12 16.03
N MET A 71 6.99 4.72 15.01
CA MET A 71 8.33 4.13 15.12
C MET A 71 8.36 2.83 15.94
N ASP A 72 7.25 2.10 16.01
CA ASP A 72 7.19 0.77 16.62
C ASP A 72 7.57 -0.29 15.57
N PHE A 73 8.84 -0.30 15.21
CA PHE A 73 9.35 -1.10 14.07
C PHE A 73 9.26 -2.60 14.32
N SER A 74 9.38 -3.03 15.57
CA SER A 74 9.23 -4.45 15.93
C SER A 74 7.82 -4.95 15.62
N LYS A 75 6.79 -4.22 16.04
CA LYS A 75 5.40 -4.57 15.72
C LYS A 75 5.08 -4.45 14.24
N ALA A 76 5.63 -3.43 13.57
CA ALA A 76 5.47 -3.30 12.13
C ALA A 76 6.00 -4.55 11.41
N TYR A 77 7.20 -5.02 11.78
CA TYR A 77 7.79 -6.22 11.22
C TYR A 77 6.94 -7.45 11.46
N GLU A 78 6.53 -7.73 12.71
CA GLU A 78 5.69 -8.87 13.07
C GLU A 78 4.39 -8.93 12.24
N ARG A 79 3.72 -7.78 12.08
CA ARG A 79 2.49 -7.70 11.29
C ARG A 79 2.72 -7.86 9.79
N LEU A 80 3.82 -7.33 9.27
CA LEU A 80 4.18 -7.51 7.86
C LEU A 80 4.41 -9.00 7.55
N GLU A 81 5.11 -9.72 8.44
CA GLU A 81 5.26 -11.17 8.31
C GLU A 81 3.89 -11.88 8.36
N GLU A 82 2.97 -11.41 9.22
CA GLU A 82 1.61 -11.96 9.26
C GLU A 82 0.86 -11.69 7.94
N VAL A 83 0.99 -10.50 7.32
CA VAL A 83 0.40 -10.22 6.00
C VAL A 83 0.89 -11.21 4.96
N LEU A 84 2.22 -11.42 4.87
CA LEU A 84 2.81 -12.33 3.87
C LEU A 84 2.29 -13.76 4.00
N ASN A 85 1.91 -14.19 5.22
CA ASN A 85 1.44 -15.54 5.51
C ASN A 85 -0.10 -15.68 5.52
N SER A 86 -0.86 -14.57 5.41
CA SER A 86 -2.32 -14.57 5.59
C SER A 86 -3.11 -14.50 4.30
N THR A 87 -2.50 -14.11 3.17
CA THR A 87 -3.21 -13.85 1.92
C THR A 87 -2.38 -14.18 0.69
N ASP A 88 -3.05 -14.45 -0.42
CA ASP A 88 -2.50 -14.51 -1.77
C ASP A 88 -2.89 -13.28 -2.63
N ASN A 89 -3.60 -12.32 -2.05
CA ASN A 89 -3.99 -11.08 -2.71
C ASN A 89 -2.75 -10.25 -3.08
N GLN A 90 -2.44 -10.17 -4.37
CA GLN A 90 -1.21 -9.55 -4.86
C GLN A 90 -1.15 -8.04 -4.59
N VAL A 91 -2.29 -7.34 -4.49
CA VAL A 91 -2.33 -5.90 -4.16
C VAL A 91 -1.95 -5.68 -2.69
N GLU A 92 -2.51 -6.47 -1.77
CA GLU A 92 -2.17 -6.37 -0.35
C GLU A 92 -0.73 -6.81 -0.06
N LEU A 93 -0.23 -7.82 -0.79
CA LEU A 93 1.17 -8.22 -0.73
C LEU A 93 2.13 -7.15 -1.29
N LEU A 94 1.72 -6.44 -2.35
CA LEU A 94 2.49 -5.29 -2.86
C LEU A 94 2.57 -4.17 -1.82
N ILE A 95 1.46 -3.87 -1.16
CA ILE A 95 1.43 -2.86 -0.08
C ILE A 95 2.37 -3.28 1.05
N ALA A 96 2.37 -4.57 1.43
CA ALA A 96 3.28 -5.08 2.44
C ALA A 96 4.76 -4.95 2.02
N ASP A 97 5.12 -5.30 0.78
CA ASP A 97 6.48 -5.12 0.26
C ASP A 97 6.92 -3.65 0.34
N VAL A 98 6.04 -2.70 -0.05
CA VAL A 98 6.31 -1.26 0.04
C VAL A 98 6.47 -0.78 1.49
N GLN A 99 5.69 -1.32 2.42
CA GLN A 99 5.83 -1.01 3.84
C GLN A 99 7.11 -1.61 4.44
N PHE A 100 7.55 -2.79 3.99
CA PHE A 100 8.88 -3.32 4.31
C PHE A 100 9.99 -2.40 3.77
N MET A 101 9.87 -1.89 2.54
CA MET A 101 10.82 -0.89 2.01
C MET A 101 10.89 0.32 2.94
N ARG A 102 9.75 0.85 3.38
CA ARG A 102 9.68 1.99 4.31
C ARG A 102 10.33 1.66 5.66
N LEU A 103 10.08 0.47 6.20
CA LEU A 103 10.69 -0.01 7.44
C LEU A 103 12.22 -0.07 7.29
N CYS A 104 12.71 -0.72 6.23
CA CYS A 104 14.14 -0.84 5.95
C CYS A 104 14.81 0.53 5.75
N GLN A 105 14.14 1.46 5.06
CA GLN A 105 14.62 2.84 4.87
C GLN A 105 14.79 3.55 6.23
N ARG A 106 13.83 3.41 7.15
CA ARG A 106 13.90 4.05 8.47
C ARG A 106 14.97 3.44 9.39
N GLU A 107 15.28 2.17 9.22
CA GLU A 107 16.31 1.45 9.98
C GLU A 107 17.67 1.43 9.26
N SER A 108 17.80 2.12 8.11
CA SER A 108 19.03 2.14 7.28
C SER A 108 19.49 0.76 6.82
N ARG A 109 18.56 -0.16 6.62
CA ARG A 109 18.80 -1.54 6.15
C ARG A 109 18.79 -1.57 4.62
N ASN A 110 19.85 -1.04 4.03
CA ASN A 110 19.91 -0.79 2.59
C ASN A 110 19.78 -2.05 1.73
N LYS A 111 20.43 -3.17 2.14
CA LYS A 111 20.36 -4.42 1.38
C LYS A 111 18.93 -4.94 1.33
N GLU A 112 18.27 -5.02 2.49
CA GLU A 112 16.89 -5.51 2.59
C GLU A 112 15.91 -4.56 1.90
N PHE A 113 16.17 -3.24 1.87
CA PHE A 113 15.40 -2.31 1.07
C PHE A 113 15.35 -2.75 -0.40
N TYR A 114 16.50 -3.06 -0.99
CA TYR A 114 16.55 -3.51 -2.38
C TYR A 114 15.92 -4.88 -2.59
N ASP A 115 16.04 -5.80 -1.63
CA ASP A 115 15.38 -7.10 -1.71
C ASP A 115 13.85 -6.95 -1.78
N TYR A 116 13.25 -6.02 -1.00
CA TYR A 116 11.81 -5.72 -1.08
C TYR A 116 11.43 -4.86 -2.27
N TYR A 117 12.29 -3.94 -2.69
CA TYR A 117 12.11 -3.18 -3.92
C TYR A 117 11.94 -4.09 -5.14
N GLU A 118 12.81 -5.08 -5.30
CA GLU A 118 12.73 -6.05 -6.39
C GLU A 118 11.44 -6.88 -6.34
N LYS A 119 11.01 -7.31 -5.16
CA LYS A 119 9.72 -7.99 -4.96
C LYS A 119 8.55 -7.10 -5.38
N ALA A 120 8.55 -5.83 -4.94
CA ALA A 120 7.51 -4.87 -5.28
C ALA A 120 7.46 -4.62 -6.81
N VAL A 121 8.61 -4.44 -7.47
CA VAL A 121 8.68 -4.30 -8.94
C VAL A 121 8.11 -5.53 -9.65
N TRP A 122 8.46 -6.72 -9.19
CA TRP A 122 7.93 -7.96 -9.77
C TRP A 122 6.40 -8.05 -9.63
N ARG A 123 5.85 -7.72 -8.43
CA ARG A 123 4.40 -7.71 -8.20
C ARG A 123 3.69 -6.65 -9.04
N LEU A 124 4.23 -5.44 -9.11
CA LEU A 124 3.67 -4.37 -9.94
C LEU A 124 3.50 -4.82 -11.39
N ARG A 125 4.54 -5.41 -11.98
CA ARG A 125 4.49 -5.92 -13.36
C ARG A 125 3.42 -7.01 -13.51
N ARG A 126 3.39 -7.97 -12.59
CA ARG A 126 2.43 -9.07 -12.63
C ARG A 126 0.98 -8.58 -12.49
N ILE A 127 0.72 -7.62 -11.61
CA ILE A 127 -0.62 -7.05 -11.45
C ILE A 127 -1.02 -6.28 -12.71
N GLN A 128 -0.11 -5.54 -13.35
CA GLN A 128 -0.38 -4.79 -14.57
C GLN A 128 -0.83 -5.66 -15.74
N GLU A 129 -0.32 -6.90 -15.83
CA GLU A 129 -0.74 -7.86 -16.87
C GLU A 129 -2.24 -8.20 -16.77
N ASP A 130 -2.78 -8.21 -15.55
CA ASP A 130 -4.17 -8.60 -15.25
C ASP A 130 -4.99 -7.48 -14.58
N GLU A 131 -4.55 -6.22 -14.63
CA GLU A 131 -5.16 -5.09 -13.91
C GLU A 131 -6.66 -4.92 -14.25
N ARG A 132 -7.07 -5.24 -15.47
CA ARG A 132 -8.46 -5.24 -15.91
C ARG A 132 -9.36 -6.22 -15.13
N LEU A 133 -8.78 -7.26 -14.52
CA LEU A 133 -9.51 -8.27 -13.74
C LEU A 133 -9.71 -7.86 -12.29
N LEU A 134 -9.07 -6.78 -11.85
CA LEU A 134 -9.22 -6.27 -10.50
C LEU A 134 -10.64 -5.72 -10.29
N SER A 135 -11.18 -5.97 -9.09
CA SER A 135 -12.39 -5.27 -8.65
C SER A 135 -12.13 -3.77 -8.51
N GLU A 136 -13.19 -2.95 -8.56
CA GLU A 136 -13.07 -1.50 -8.38
C GLU A 136 -12.42 -1.13 -7.03
N ARG A 137 -12.66 -1.93 -6.00
CA ARG A 137 -11.97 -1.77 -4.70
C ARG A 137 -10.47 -2.00 -4.85
N MET A 138 -10.05 -3.08 -5.50
CA MET A 138 -8.63 -3.37 -5.70
C MET A 138 -7.95 -2.35 -6.62
N LYS A 139 -8.64 -1.79 -7.60
CA LYS A 139 -8.11 -0.68 -8.42
C LYS A 139 -7.81 0.55 -7.56
N ARG A 140 -8.72 0.94 -6.65
CA ARG A 140 -8.43 2.03 -5.71
C ARG A 140 -7.23 1.73 -4.81
N ARG A 141 -7.14 0.49 -4.32
CA ARG A 141 -5.97 0.04 -3.55
C ARG A 141 -4.67 0.08 -4.36
N MET A 142 -4.73 -0.18 -5.67
CA MET A 142 -3.58 -0.06 -6.56
C MET A 142 -3.10 1.38 -6.74
N VAL A 143 -4.00 2.37 -6.76
CA VAL A 143 -3.60 3.80 -6.78
C VAL A 143 -2.70 4.09 -5.57
N TYR A 144 -3.11 3.65 -4.38
CA TYR A 144 -2.31 3.76 -3.17
C TYR A 144 -0.97 3.02 -3.29
N ALA A 145 -1.00 1.73 -3.61
CA ALA A 145 0.19 0.88 -3.65
C ALA A 145 1.25 1.41 -4.64
N ARG A 146 0.80 1.82 -5.83
CA ARG A 146 1.67 2.33 -6.89
C ARG A 146 2.30 3.68 -6.53
N SER A 147 1.50 4.61 -6.02
CA SER A 147 2.02 5.93 -5.61
C SER A 147 2.97 5.81 -4.41
N GLU A 148 2.62 5.01 -3.40
CA GLU A 148 3.50 4.77 -2.25
C GLU A 148 4.82 4.12 -2.66
N PHE A 149 4.82 3.18 -3.61
CA PHE A 149 6.04 2.57 -4.12
C PHE A 149 7.01 3.63 -4.65
N TYR A 150 6.55 4.54 -5.50
CA TYR A 150 7.41 5.58 -6.06
C TYR A 150 7.79 6.64 -5.03
N ILE A 151 6.89 7.01 -4.12
CA ILE A 151 7.18 7.96 -3.03
C ILE A 151 8.23 7.39 -2.08
N VAL A 152 8.09 6.15 -1.63
CA VAL A 152 9.05 5.50 -0.72
C VAL A 152 10.40 5.32 -1.41
N THR A 153 10.41 4.97 -2.69
CA THR A 153 11.63 4.86 -3.51
C THR A 153 12.33 6.22 -3.61
N SER A 154 11.59 7.29 -3.88
CA SER A 154 12.12 8.65 -3.92
C SER A 154 12.74 9.06 -2.59
N ILE A 155 12.02 8.86 -1.49
CA ILE A 155 12.50 9.16 -0.13
C ILE A 155 13.80 8.39 0.16
N TYR A 156 13.85 7.10 -0.17
CA TYR A 156 15.06 6.30 0.03
C TYR A 156 16.26 6.86 -0.77
N TYR A 157 16.08 7.12 -2.06
CA TYR A 157 17.15 7.66 -2.89
C TYR A 157 17.65 9.01 -2.37
N PHE A 158 16.75 9.86 -1.87
CA PHE A 158 17.14 11.10 -1.23
C PHE A 158 18.02 10.85 0.01
N TYR A 159 17.63 9.94 0.90
CA TYR A 159 18.39 9.63 2.11
C TYR A 159 19.78 9.08 1.85
N VAL A 160 19.97 8.36 0.75
CA VAL A 160 21.30 7.83 0.36
C VAL A 160 22.09 8.77 -0.55
N GLY A 161 21.64 10.03 -0.72
CA GLY A 161 22.33 11.07 -1.48
C GLY A 161 22.23 10.94 -2.99
N LEU A 162 21.23 10.21 -3.50
CA LEU A 162 20.95 10.04 -4.93
C LEU A 162 19.83 10.97 -5.38
N GLU A 163 20.11 12.27 -5.48
CA GLU A 163 19.11 13.31 -5.75
C GLU A 163 18.37 13.09 -7.08
N GLN A 164 19.10 12.90 -8.18
CA GLN A 164 18.46 12.73 -9.50
C GLN A 164 17.62 11.44 -9.59
N PRO A 165 18.06 10.27 -9.11
CA PRO A 165 17.20 9.10 -8.95
C PRO A 165 15.97 9.34 -8.09
N SER A 166 16.07 10.12 -7.01
CA SER A 166 14.95 10.50 -6.16
C SER A 166 13.87 11.24 -6.95
N VAL A 167 14.24 12.29 -7.66
CA VAL A 167 13.31 13.06 -8.51
C VAL A 167 12.74 12.18 -9.63
N ASN A 168 13.56 11.36 -10.28
CA ASN A 168 13.11 10.49 -11.36
C ASN A 168 12.10 9.42 -10.88
N ALA A 169 12.18 8.97 -9.64
CA ALA A 169 11.19 8.06 -9.08
C ALA A 169 9.78 8.70 -9.09
N LEU A 170 9.67 9.97 -8.68
CA LEU A 170 8.38 10.69 -8.65
C LEU A 170 7.81 10.95 -10.05
N LYS A 171 8.64 11.08 -11.09
CA LYS A 171 8.18 11.25 -12.49
C LYS A 171 7.37 10.08 -13.03
N ASN A 172 7.41 8.92 -12.37
CA ASN A 172 6.55 7.78 -12.72
C ASN A 172 5.11 7.93 -12.22
N ILE A 173 4.81 8.94 -11.41
CA ILE A 173 3.46 9.27 -10.97
C ILE A 173 2.91 10.34 -11.94
N ASN A 174 1.80 10.02 -12.62
CA ASN A 174 1.10 11.02 -13.42
C ASN A 174 0.23 11.89 -12.49
N PRO A 175 0.54 13.19 -12.29
CA PRO A 175 -0.22 14.05 -11.40
C PRO A 175 -1.66 14.32 -11.90
N ASP A 176 -1.91 14.21 -13.21
CA ASP A 176 -3.23 14.40 -13.82
C ASP A 176 -4.00 13.09 -13.98
N GLY A 177 -3.47 12.00 -13.43
CA GLY A 177 -4.02 10.65 -13.54
C GLY A 177 -4.80 10.20 -12.31
N GLU A 178 -4.81 8.89 -12.12
CA GLU A 178 -5.58 8.20 -11.07
C GLU A 178 -5.27 8.66 -9.65
N ILE A 179 -4.05 9.19 -9.37
CA ILE A 179 -3.67 9.66 -8.04
C ILE A 179 -4.61 10.76 -7.53
N GLN A 180 -5.25 11.54 -8.41
CA GLN A 180 -6.23 12.55 -8.01
C GLN A 180 -7.49 11.97 -7.37
N THR A 181 -7.77 10.70 -7.58
CA THR A 181 -8.88 10.00 -6.91
C THR A 181 -8.58 9.70 -5.44
N ASP A 182 -7.31 9.81 -5.03
CA ASP A 182 -6.84 9.64 -3.66
C ASP A 182 -6.16 10.90 -3.15
N ILE A 183 -6.94 11.77 -2.50
CA ILE A 183 -6.46 13.08 -2.04
C ILE A 183 -5.26 12.97 -1.08
N GLY A 184 -5.21 11.91 -0.26
CA GLY A 184 -4.11 11.69 0.68
C GLY A 184 -2.80 11.39 -0.05
N GLN A 185 -2.86 10.54 -1.05
CA GLN A 185 -1.72 10.20 -1.90
C GLN A 185 -1.29 11.37 -2.79
N PHE A 186 -2.26 12.09 -3.34
CA PHE A 186 -1.96 13.28 -4.15
C PHE A 186 -1.22 14.35 -3.34
N LEU A 187 -1.66 14.63 -2.11
CA LEU A 187 -0.98 15.58 -1.24
C LEU A 187 0.41 15.08 -0.80
N SER A 188 0.56 13.78 -0.53
CA SER A 188 1.86 13.18 -0.24
C SER A 188 2.82 13.32 -1.42
N TYR A 189 2.34 13.07 -2.63
CA TYR A 189 3.09 13.25 -3.87
C TYR A 189 3.56 14.73 -4.03
N LEU A 190 2.65 15.69 -3.94
CA LEU A 190 2.97 17.13 -4.08
C LEU A 190 4.00 17.57 -3.04
N TYR A 191 3.89 17.10 -1.79
CA TYR A 191 4.88 17.39 -0.76
C TYR A 191 6.28 16.89 -1.14
N ASN A 192 6.39 15.66 -1.65
CA ASN A 192 7.69 15.10 -2.04
C ASN A 192 8.27 15.76 -3.30
N VAL A 193 7.43 16.16 -4.26
CA VAL A 193 7.87 16.93 -5.45
C VAL A 193 8.40 18.29 -5.02
N GLY A 194 7.68 19.01 -4.14
CA GLY A 194 8.13 20.31 -3.62
C GLY A 194 9.45 20.18 -2.85
N ALA A 195 9.59 19.17 -2.00
CA ALA A 195 10.85 18.89 -1.29
C ALA A 195 11.99 18.58 -2.27
N GLY A 196 11.74 17.77 -3.31
CA GLY A 196 12.72 17.46 -4.36
C GLY A 196 13.15 18.70 -5.15
N GLY A 197 12.22 19.58 -5.52
CA GLY A 197 12.51 20.83 -6.23
C GLY A 197 13.42 21.77 -5.42
N ILE A 198 13.17 21.91 -4.13
CA ILE A 198 14.03 22.71 -3.22
C ILE A 198 15.45 22.14 -3.17
N ILE A 199 15.59 20.83 -3.08
CA ILE A 199 16.86 20.14 -2.92
C ILE A 199 17.71 20.21 -4.20
N THR A 200 17.08 20.08 -5.37
CA THR A 200 17.79 20.11 -6.66
C THR A 200 18.05 21.53 -7.17
N ASN A 201 17.83 22.55 -6.35
CA ASN A 201 17.92 23.96 -6.75
C ASN A 201 17.05 24.29 -7.97
N GLY A 202 15.91 23.64 -8.06
CA GLY A 202 14.92 23.94 -9.09
C GLY A 202 14.51 25.40 -9.07
N THR A 203 14.20 25.97 -10.22
CA THR A 203 13.68 27.34 -10.32
C THR A 203 12.29 27.42 -9.69
N GLN A 204 11.86 28.63 -9.29
CA GLN A 204 10.50 28.86 -8.75
C GLN A 204 9.38 28.36 -9.69
N GLU A 205 9.67 28.17 -10.96
CA GLU A 205 8.74 27.68 -11.99
C GLU A 205 8.58 26.14 -11.96
N GLU A 206 9.48 25.43 -11.26
CA GLU A 206 9.46 23.95 -11.13
C GLU A 206 8.86 23.48 -9.79
N ILE A 207 8.54 24.39 -8.88
CA ILE A 207 7.94 24.17 -7.59
C ILE A 207 6.45 24.54 -7.62
#